data_1bbfc6b2055112a26448af23f2672ca1
#
_entry.id   1bbfc6b2055112a26448af23f2672ca1
#
_cell.length_a   1.000
_cell.length_b   1.000
_cell.length_c   1.000
_cell.angle_alpha   90.00
_cell.angle_beta   90.00
_cell.angle_gamma   90.00
#
_symmetry.space_group_name_H-M   'P 1'
#
loop_
_entity.id
_entity.type
_entity.pdbx_description
1 polymer ?
#
loop_
_entity_poly.entity_id
_entity_poly.type
_entity_poly.pdbx_seq_one_letter_code
_entity_poly.pdbx_strand_id
1 'polypeptide(L)'
;MKSIIDVKNLSFRYKESQEYYDVKDITFHVKRGEWLSIVGHNGSGKSTTVRLIDGLLEAESGEIVIDGQRLTEENIWNIRRQIGMVFQNPDNQFVGATVEDDVAFGLENQGLSRQEMQKRVEEALDLVGMLDFKKREPARLSGGQKQRVAIAGVVALRPAILILDEATSMLDPEGRRELIETVKGIRKDYDMTVISIRHDLEEVAMSDRVLVMKKGEIESTSSPRELFSRNDLDQIGLDDPFSNQLKHSLSQNGCDLPENYLTESELEDKLWELL
;
A
#
# COMPACT_ATOMS: atom_id res chain seq x y z
N MET A 1 -5.98 -20.21 2.85
CA MET A 1 -6.66 -18.98 3.29
C MET A 1 -7.61 -18.55 2.18
N LYS A 2 -8.78 -17.96 2.52
CA LYS A 2 -9.76 -17.51 1.52
C LYS A 2 -9.27 -16.21 0.88
N SER A 3 -9.43 -16.05 -0.43
CA SER A 3 -9.18 -14.78 -1.12
C SER A 3 -10.19 -13.72 -0.64
N ILE A 4 -9.73 -12.48 -0.47
CA ILE A 4 -10.59 -11.32 -0.19
C ILE A 4 -10.74 -10.45 -1.45
N ILE A 5 -9.76 -10.49 -2.36
CA ILE A 5 -9.81 -9.80 -3.65
C ILE A 5 -9.46 -10.82 -4.73
N ASP A 6 -10.32 -10.96 -5.74
CA ASP A 6 -10.06 -11.71 -6.94
C ASP A 6 -10.25 -10.80 -8.15
N VAL A 7 -9.21 -10.67 -8.96
CA VAL A 7 -9.20 -9.92 -10.22
C VAL A 7 -8.99 -10.91 -11.35
N LYS A 8 -9.85 -10.87 -12.39
CA LYS A 8 -9.80 -11.79 -13.52
C LYS A 8 -9.94 -11.07 -14.85
N ASN A 9 -8.92 -11.25 -15.70
CA ASN A 9 -8.85 -10.74 -17.08
C ASN A 9 -9.22 -9.26 -17.19
N LEU A 10 -8.77 -8.47 -16.20
CA LEU A 10 -9.13 -7.06 -16.08
C LEU A 10 -8.38 -6.22 -17.09
N SER A 11 -9.12 -5.39 -17.86
CA SER A 11 -8.53 -4.45 -18.81
C SER A 11 -9.21 -3.08 -18.70
N PHE A 12 -8.40 -2.02 -18.93
CA PHE A 12 -8.85 -0.64 -18.83
C PHE A 12 -8.02 0.31 -19.69
N ARG A 13 -8.68 1.34 -20.25
CA ARG A 13 -8.07 2.49 -20.92
C ARG A 13 -8.73 3.79 -20.45
N TYR A 14 -7.92 4.82 -20.20
CA TYR A 14 -8.46 6.15 -19.86
C TYR A 14 -9.20 6.82 -21.03
N LYS A 15 -8.84 6.47 -22.27
CA LYS A 15 -9.50 6.98 -23.48
C LYS A 15 -9.72 5.81 -24.43
N GLU A 16 -10.93 5.61 -24.89
CA GLU A 16 -11.30 4.57 -25.86
C GLU A 16 -10.50 4.68 -27.17
N SER A 17 -10.08 5.90 -27.54
CA SER A 17 -9.28 6.16 -28.75
C SER A 17 -7.80 5.78 -28.61
N GLN A 18 -7.33 5.34 -27.42
CA GLN A 18 -5.95 4.87 -27.24
C GLN A 18 -5.77 3.48 -27.85
N GLU A 19 -4.64 3.29 -28.56
CA GLU A 19 -4.26 1.96 -29.09
C GLU A 19 -3.72 1.03 -28.01
N TYR A 20 -3.22 1.57 -26.89
CA TYR A 20 -2.65 0.82 -25.78
C TYR A 20 -3.58 0.82 -24.55
N TYR A 21 -3.50 -0.25 -23.78
CA TYR A 21 -4.19 -0.37 -22.50
C TYR A 21 -3.33 0.20 -21.37
N ASP A 22 -3.97 0.89 -20.41
CA ASP A 22 -3.34 1.30 -19.15
C ASP A 22 -3.25 0.11 -18.17
N VAL A 23 -4.22 -0.81 -18.25
CA VAL A 23 -4.24 -2.13 -17.60
C VAL A 23 -4.73 -3.13 -18.63
N LYS A 24 -4.02 -4.26 -18.81
CA LYS A 24 -4.30 -5.22 -19.88
C LYS A 24 -4.29 -6.65 -19.35
N ASP A 25 -5.45 -7.29 -19.41
CA ASP A 25 -5.68 -8.72 -19.12
C ASP A 25 -5.02 -9.21 -17.82
N ILE A 26 -5.07 -8.40 -16.74
CA ILE A 26 -4.46 -8.79 -15.48
C ILE A 26 -5.36 -9.74 -14.69
N THR A 27 -4.73 -10.76 -14.11
CA THR A 27 -5.40 -11.75 -13.25
C THR A 27 -4.54 -12.01 -12.02
N PHE A 28 -5.07 -11.76 -10.84
CA PHE A 28 -4.43 -12.04 -9.55
C PHE A 28 -5.45 -12.10 -8.43
N HIS A 29 -5.02 -12.57 -7.28
CA HIS A 29 -5.83 -12.59 -6.07
C HIS A 29 -5.03 -12.06 -4.87
N VAL A 30 -5.73 -11.59 -3.84
CA VAL A 30 -5.15 -11.21 -2.55
C VAL A 30 -5.84 -12.01 -1.45
N LYS A 31 -5.06 -12.64 -0.57
CA LYS A 31 -5.59 -13.41 0.55
C LYS A 31 -5.99 -12.48 1.69
N ARG A 32 -6.98 -12.88 2.49
CA ARG A 32 -7.34 -12.13 3.70
C ARG A 32 -6.15 -12.05 4.65
N GLY A 33 -5.91 -10.87 5.20
CA GLY A 33 -4.78 -10.57 6.07
C GLY A 33 -3.42 -10.52 5.36
N GLU A 34 -3.35 -10.67 4.04
CA GLU A 34 -2.12 -10.54 3.26
C GLU A 34 -1.71 -9.07 3.08
N TRP A 35 -0.41 -8.81 3.05
CA TRP A 35 0.16 -7.57 2.55
C TRP A 35 0.76 -7.79 1.17
N LEU A 36 0.10 -7.28 0.15
CA LEU A 36 0.56 -7.31 -1.23
C LEU A 36 1.18 -5.96 -1.60
N SER A 37 2.44 -5.96 -2.01
CA SER A 37 3.07 -4.78 -2.64
C SER A 37 2.93 -4.84 -4.16
N ILE A 38 2.57 -3.72 -4.78
CA ILE A 38 2.53 -3.56 -6.24
C ILE A 38 3.66 -2.62 -6.65
N VAL A 39 4.59 -3.11 -7.45
CA VAL A 39 5.79 -2.38 -7.88
C VAL A 39 5.88 -2.30 -9.40
N GLY A 40 6.76 -1.45 -9.92
CA GLY A 40 6.99 -1.26 -11.37
C GLY A 40 7.21 0.20 -11.71
N HIS A 41 7.66 0.48 -12.93
CA HIS A 41 7.90 1.84 -13.42
C HIS A 41 6.67 2.76 -13.31
N ASN A 42 6.89 4.07 -13.32
CA ASN A 42 5.82 5.04 -13.47
C ASN A 42 5.08 4.80 -14.81
N GLY A 43 3.74 4.84 -14.76
CA GLY A 43 2.90 4.52 -15.90
C GLY A 43 2.73 3.03 -16.20
N SER A 44 3.18 2.11 -15.30
CA SER A 44 2.97 0.67 -15.51
C SER A 44 1.55 0.17 -15.18
N GLY A 45 0.64 1.04 -14.71
CA GLY A 45 -0.76 0.69 -14.41
C GLY A 45 -1.07 0.46 -12.92
N LYS A 46 -0.11 0.62 -11.99
CA LYS A 46 -0.28 0.35 -10.54
C LYS A 46 -1.46 1.09 -9.91
N SER A 47 -1.42 2.43 -9.93
CA SER A 47 -2.51 3.26 -9.35
C SER A 47 -3.83 3.08 -10.08
N THR A 48 -3.81 2.82 -11.38
CA THR A 48 -5.00 2.47 -12.16
C THR A 48 -5.62 1.17 -11.65
N THR A 49 -4.80 0.14 -11.40
CA THR A 49 -5.27 -1.15 -10.87
C THR A 49 -5.95 -1.01 -9.53
N VAL A 50 -5.38 -0.28 -8.57
CA VAL A 50 -6.02 -0.12 -7.26
C VAL A 50 -7.28 0.75 -7.31
N ARG A 51 -7.34 1.74 -8.21
CA ARG A 51 -8.56 2.53 -8.45
C ARG A 51 -9.68 1.73 -9.09
N LEU A 52 -9.36 0.73 -9.91
CA LEU A 52 -10.34 -0.22 -10.44
C LEU A 52 -10.86 -1.14 -9.32
N ILE A 53 -9.99 -1.61 -8.42
CA ILE A 53 -10.37 -2.43 -7.26
C ILE A 53 -11.31 -1.67 -6.32
N ASP A 54 -11.02 -0.38 -6.05
CA ASP A 54 -11.88 0.48 -5.22
C ASP A 54 -13.15 0.97 -5.97
N GLY A 55 -13.28 0.65 -7.26
CA GLY A 55 -14.39 1.06 -8.10
C GLY A 55 -14.40 2.57 -8.42
N LEU A 56 -13.28 3.28 -8.24
CA LEU A 56 -13.13 4.68 -8.69
C LEU A 56 -13.07 4.77 -10.22
N LEU A 57 -12.68 3.68 -10.87
CA LEU A 57 -12.69 3.52 -12.32
C LEU A 57 -13.52 2.29 -12.67
N GLU A 58 -14.21 2.35 -13.79
CA GLU A 58 -14.97 1.23 -14.35
C GLU A 58 -14.11 0.47 -15.36
N ALA A 59 -14.03 -0.86 -15.20
CA ALA A 59 -13.25 -1.71 -16.09
C ALA A 59 -13.91 -1.82 -17.47
N GLU A 60 -13.11 -1.81 -18.52
CA GLU A 60 -13.58 -2.09 -19.89
C GLU A 60 -13.95 -3.55 -20.06
N SER A 61 -13.21 -4.46 -19.42
CA SER A 61 -13.49 -5.90 -19.42
C SER A 61 -12.90 -6.58 -18.19
N GLY A 62 -13.35 -7.81 -17.93
CA GLY A 62 -12.94 -8.61 -16.79
C GLY A 62 -13.89 -8.51 -15.60
N GLU A 63 -13.46 -9.01 -14.45
CA GLU A 63 -14.24 -8.93 -13.22
C GLU A 63 -13.36 -8.71 -11.99
N ILE A 64 -13.93 -8.02 -11.02
CA ILE A 64 -13.36 -7.81 -9.69
C ILE A 64 -14.36 -8.38 -8.68
N VAL A 65 -13.89 -9.21 -7.76
CA VAL A 65 -14.68 -9.77 -6.67
C VAL A 65 -14.03 -9.38 -5.35
N ILE A 66 -14.78 -8.75 -4.46
CA ILE A 66 -14.35 -8.32 -3.12
C ILE A 66 -15.16 -9.09 -2.09
N ASP A 67 -14.50 -9.84 -1.23
CA ASP A 67 -15.10 -10.71 -0.19
C ASP A 67 -16.25 -11.58 -0.73
N GLY A 68 -16.05 -12.15 -1.93
CA GLY A 68 -17.01 -13.00 -2.61
C GLY A 68 -18.15 -12.26 -3.33
N GLN A 69 -18.16 -10.94 -3.34
CA GLN A 69 -19.14 -10.13 -4.06
C GLN A 69 -18.50 -9.51 -5.31
N ARG A 70 -19.08 -9.76 -6.48
CA ARG A 70 -18.65 -9.11 -7.71
C ARG A 70 -18.93 -7.61 -7.63
N LEU A 71 -17.93 -6.79 -7.96
CA LEU A 71 -18.07 -5.33 -8.04
C LEU A 71 -19.00 -4.97 -9.20
N THR A 72 -20.08 -4.25 -8.90
CA THR A 72 -21.08 -3.74 -9.84
C THR A 72 -21.50 -2.34 -9.42
N GLU A 73 -22.14 -1.57 -10.33
CA GLU A 73 -22.70 -0.26 -9.99
C GLU A 73 -23.71 -0.32 -8.83
N GLU A 74 -24.47 -1.41 -8.72
CA GLU A 74 -25.50 -1.59 -7.70
C GLU A 74 -24.93 -1.75 -6.29
N ASN A 75 -23.77 -2.40 -6.14
CA ASN A 75 -23.17 -2.72 -4.83
C ASN A 75 -21.89 -1.94 -4.49
N ILE A 76 -21.44 -1.05 -5.37
CA ILE A 76 -20.18 -0.30 -5.23
C ILE A 76 -20.05 0.41 -3.89
N TRP A 77 -21.13 1.00 -3.36
CA TRP A 77 -21.12 1.67 -2.07
C TRP A 77 -20.91 0.71 -0.89
N ASN A 78 -21.44 -0.51 -0.98
CA ASN A 78 -21.24 -1.53 0.04
C ASN A 78 -19.81 -2.07 0.00
N ILE A 79 -19.24 -2.21 -1.20
CA ILE A 79 -17.84 -2.64 -1.39
C ILE A 79 -16.89 -1.57 -0.89
N ARG A 80 -17.09 -0.29 -1.23
CA ARG A 80 -16.26 0.83 -0.77
C ARG A 80 -16.22 0.99 0.75
N ARG A 81 -17.27 0.58 1.46
CA ARG A 81 -17.25 0.53 2.94
C ARG A 81 -16.26 -0.48 3.51
N GLN A 82 -15.85 -1.47 2.72
CA GLN A 82 -14.87 -2.49 3.11
C GLN A 82 -13.45 -2.10 2.73
N ILE A 83 -13.28 -1.07 1.89
CA ILE A 83 -12.00 -0.62 1.38
C ILE A 83 -11.71 0.79 1.92
N GLY A 84 -10.53 0.96 2.47
CA GLY A 84 -10.01 2.28 2.81
C GLY A 84 -8.83 2.60 1.90
N MET A 85 -8.81 3.76 1.28
CA MET A 85 -7.75 4.17 0.38
C MET A 85 -7.08 5.46 0.86
N VAL A 86 -5.75 5.45 0.91
CA VAL A 86 -4.91 6.62 1.19
C VAL A 86 -4.14 6.96 -0.08
N PHE A 87 -4.31 8.19 -0.56
CA PHE A 87 -3.69 8.68 -1.80
C PHE A 87 -2.31 9.29 -1.53
N GLN A 88 -1.51 9.41 -2.59
CA GLN A 88 -0.18 10.00 -2.58
C GLN A 88 -0.16 11.43 -2.01
N ASN A 89 -1.10 12.27 -2.44
CA ASN A 89 -1.20 13.65 -1.95
C ASN A 89 -2.33 13.78 -0.91
N PRO A 90 -2.01 13.93 0.38
CA PRO A 90 -3.00 14.05 1.44
C PRO A 90 -3.82 15.34 1.37
N ASP A 91 -3.31 16.42 0.75
CA ASP A 91 -4.03 17.69 0.65
C ASP A 91 -5.37 17.57 -0.09
N ASN A 92 -5.47 16.60 -0.98
CA ASN A 92 -6.70 16.35 -1.74
C ASN A 92 -7.75 15.53 -0.97
N GLN A 93 -7.45 15.09 0.26
CA GLN A 93 -8.32 14.23 1.06
C GLN A 93 -9.02 14.98 2.20
N PHE A 94 -8.47 16.13 2.64
CA PHE A 94 -9.00 16.86 3.78
C PHE A 94 -10.28 17.63 3.45
N VAL A 95 -11.32 17.40 4.27
CA VAL A 95 -12.61 18.08 4.21
C VAL A 95 -13.02 18.70 5.55
N GLY A 96 -12.42 18.23 6.66
CA GLY A 96 -12.71 18.68 8.03
C GLY A 96 -12.07 20.05 8.35
N ALA A 97 -12.73 20.84 9.20
CA ALA A 97 -12.17 22.10 9.70
C ALA A 97 -11.02 21.86 10.69
N THR A 98 -11.09 20.80 11.46
CA THR A 98 -10.04 20.31 12.36
C THR A 98 -9.64 18.89 12.02
N VAL A 99 -8.52 18.43 12.56
CA VAL A 99 -8.05 17.06 12.42
C VAL A 99 -9.09 16.04 12.90
N GLU A 100 -9.72 16.29 14.06
CA GLU A 100 -10.76 15.39 14.58
C GLU A 100 -12.02 15.39 13.70
N ASP A 101 -12.43 16.54 13.14
CA ASP A 101 -13.57 16.62 12.23
C ASP A 101 -13.29 15.85 10.94
N ASP A 102 -12.06 15.91 10.45
CA ASP A 102 -11.65 15.21 9.25
C ASP A 102 -11.68 13.69 9.43
N VAL A 103 -11.11 13.18 10.53
CA VAL A 103 -11.14 11.76 10.87
C VAL A 103 -12.57 11.27 11.16
N ALA A 104 -13.43 12.13 11.74
CA ALA A 104 -14.83 11.81 12.02
C ALA A 104 -15.70 11.75 10.75
N PHE A 105 -15.34 12.46 9.69
CA PHE A 105 -16.14 12.61 8.48
C PHE A 105 -16.62 11.28 7.89
N GLY A 106 -15.71 10.32 7.74
CA GLY A 106 -16.07 8.99 7.23
C GLY A 106 -16.98 8.19 8.18
N LEU A 107 -16.84 8.40 9.49
CA LEU A 107 -17.62 7.71 10.51
C LEU A 107 -19.08 8.20 10.59
N GLU A 108 -19.34 9.46 10.27
CA GLU A 108 -20.70 10.04 10.25
C GLU A 108 -21.62 9.26 9.31
N ASN A 109 -21.07 8.77 8.19
CA ASN A 109 -21.82 7.97 7.20
C ASN A 109 -22.08 6.52 7.64
N GLN A 110 -21.51 6.06 8.76
CA GLN A 110 -21.73 4.71 9.30
C GLN A 110 -22.88 4.61 10.28
N GLY A 111 -23.53 5.74 10.64
CA GLY A 111 -24.65 5.77 11.60
C GLY A 111 -24.27 5.43 13.03
N LEU A 112 -23.01 5.65 13.41
CA LEU A 112 -22.49 5.42 14.75
C LEU A 112 -22.99 6.47 15.74
N SER A 113 -23.07 6.11 17.03
CA SER A 113 -23.33 7.08 18.07
C SER A 113 -22.18 8.08 18.20
N ARG A 114 -22.47 9.31 18.65
CA ARG A 114 -21.43 10.33 18.85
C ARG A 114 -20.32 9.85 19.77
N GLN A 115 -20.65 9.11 20.80
CA GLN A 115 -19.68 8.57 21.76
C GLN A 115 -18.74 7.54 21.10
N GLU A 116 -19.28 6.64 20.27
CA GLU A 116 -18.47 5.66 19.52
C GLU A 116 -17.61 6.34 18.48
N MET A 117 -18.11 7.34 17.75
CA MET A 117 -17.32 8.13 16.81
C MET A 117 -16.13 8.80 17.50
N GLN A 118 -16.40 9.51 18.61
CA GLN A 118 -15.33 10.19 19.36
C GLN A 118 -14.25 9.22 19.83
N LYS A 119 -14.65 8.05 20.35
CA LYS A 119 -13.72 6.99 20.76
C LYS A 119 -12.86 6.52 19.58
N ARG A 120 -13.44 6.23 18.42
CA ARG A 120 -12.70 5.76 17.24
C ARG A 120 -11.76 6.81 16.66
N VAL A 121 -12.17 8.08 16.69
CA VAL A 121 -11.31 9.21 16.29
C VAL A 121 -10.09 9.30 17.19
N GLU A 122 -10.27 9.24 18.50
CA GLU A 122 -9.16 9.31 19.48
C GLU A 122 -8.23 8.10 19.34
N GLU A 123 -8.77 6.87 19.25
CA GLU A 123 -8.00 5.66 19.02
C GLU A 123 -7.19 5.73 17.73
N ALA A 124 -7.79 6.19 16.62
CA ALA A 124 -7.11 6.27 15.34
C ALA A 124 -6.01 7.35 15.32
N LEU A 125 -6.26 8.49 15.95
CA LEU A 125 -5.26 9.57 16.07
C LEU A 125 -4.09 9.16 16.99
N ASP A 126 -4.37 8.42 18.06
CA ASP A 126 -3.34 7.89 18.96
C ASP A 126 -2.43 6.90 18.25
N LEU A 127 -3.02 5.96 17.48
CA LEU A 127 -2.28 4.97 16.67
C LEU A 127 -1.25 5.60 15.71
N VAL A 128 -1.51 6.78 15.18
CA VAL A 128 -0.60 7.48 14.27
C VAL A 128 0.19 8.61 14.94
N GLY A 129 0.12 8.75 16.27
CA GLY A 129 0.83 9.78 17.04
C GLY A 129 0.33 11.21 16.78
N MET A 130 -0.97 11.38 16.45
CA MET A 130 -1.56 12.68 16.10
C MET A 130 -2.63 13.16 17.08
N LEU A 131 -2.81 12.51 18.24
CA LEU A 131 -3.86 12.83 19.19
C LEU A 131 -3.75 14.27 19.74
N ASP A 132 -2.54 14.76 20.02
CA ASP A 132 -2.32 16.12 20.50
C ASP A 132 -2.63 17.21 19.45
N PHE A 133 -2.78 16.80 18.19
CA PHE A 133 -3.08 17.67 17.06
C PHE A 133 -4.57 17.73 16.73
N LYS A 134 -5.44 17.01 17.44
CA LYS A 134 -6.85 16.80 17.08
C LYS A 134 -7.63 18.09 16.84
N LYS A 135 -7.31 19.17 17.54
CA LYS A 135 -7.96 20.48 17.40
C LYS A 135 -7.31 21.41 16.39
N ARG A 136 -6.21 21.00 15.74
CA ARG A 136 -5.53 21.82 14.73
C ARG A 136 -6.26 21.75 13.39
N GLU A 137 -6.10 22.83 12.62
CA GLU A 137 -6.51 22.89 11.22
C GLU A 137 -5.57 22.02 10.37
N PRO A 138 -6.05 21.14 9.50
CA PRO A 138 -5.20 20.32 8.64
C PRO A 138 -4.20 21.13 7.80
N ALA A 139 -4.59 22.32 7.36
CA ALA A 139 -3.71 23.22 6.58
C ALA A 139 -2.42 23.64 7.32
N ARG A 140 -2.41 23.57 8.65
CA ARG A 140 -1.25 23.94 9.50
C ARG A 140 -0.33 22.77 9.84
N LEU A 141 -0.60 21.59 9.29
CA LEU A 141 0.20 20.39 9.48
C LEU A 141 1.33 20.32 8.44
N SER A 142 2.45 19.69 8.83
CA SER A 142 3.47 19.28 7.84
C SER A 142 2.94 18.19 6.91
N GLY A 143 3.59 17.96 5.76
CA GLY A 143 3.17 16.91 4.82
C GLY A 143 3.10 15.52 5.48
N GLY A 144 4.08 15.18 6.32
CA GLY A 144 4.08 13.93 7.08
C GLY A 144 2.96 13.83 8.11
N GLN A 145 2.66 14.92 8.83
CA GLN A 145 1.53 14.96 9.76
C GLN A 145 0.20 14.81 9.03
N LYS A 146 0.04 15.45 7.88
CA LYS A 146 -1.13 15.29 7.02
C LYS A 146 -1.32 13.83 6.60
N GLN A 147 -0.24 13.17 6.18
CA GLN A 147 -0.30 11.77 5.78
C GLN A 147 -0.72 10.85 6.94
N ARG A 148 -0.20 11.08 8.15
CA ARG A 148 -0.63 10.34 9.35
C ARG A 148 -2.12 10.55 9.65
N VAL A 149 -2.62 11.78 9.54
CA VAL A 149 -4.06 12.07 9.73
C VAL A 149 -4.90 11.40 8.65
N ALA A 150 -4.48 11.42 7.38
CA ALA A 150 -5.18 10.73 6.30
C ALA A 150 -5.31 9.21 6.57
N ILE A 151 -4.24 8.59 7.09
CA ILE A 151 -4.29 7.18 7.51
C ILE A 151 -5.22 7.00 8.71
N ALA A 152 -5.18 7.89 9.72
CA ALA A 152 -6.11 7.81 10.85
C ALA A 152 -7.57 7.85 10.40
N GLY A 153 -7.91 8.74 9.44
CA GLY A 153 -9.26 8.84 8.88
C GLY A 153 -9.74 7.54 8.24
N VAL A 154 -8.84 6.84 7.56
CA VAL A 154 -9.15 5.54 6.95
C VAL A 154 -9.24 4.43 8.01
N VAL A 155 -8.28 4.37 8.93
CA VAL A 155 -8.22 3.31 9.96
C VAL A 155 -9.40 3.41 10.95
N ALA A 156 -9.87 4.62 11.26
CA ALA A 156 -11.05 4.84 12.11
C ALA A 156 -12.29 4.11 11.59
N LEU A 157 -12.41 3.96 10.26
CA LEU A 157 -13.51 3.21 9.60
C LEU A 157 -13.40 1.70 9.82
N ARG A 158 -12.23 1.17 10.20
CA ARG A 158 -11.91 -0.25 10.35
C ARG A 158 -12.24 -1.05 9.08
N PRO A 159 -11.68 -0.67 7.91
CA PRO A 159 -11.93 -1.37 6.68
C PRO A 159 -11.31 -2.77 6.70
N ALA A 160 -11.85 -3.70 5.91
CA ALA A 160 -11.25 -5.02 5.73
C ALA A 160 -9.99 -4.99 4.83
N ILE A 161 -9.92 -3.97 3.95
CA ILE A 161 -8.85 -3.77 2.99
C ILE A 161 -8.33 -2.34 3.10
N LEU A 162 -7.03 -2.16 3.25
CA LEU A 162 -6.33 -0.88 3.22
C LEU A 162 -5.48 -0.79 1.96
N ILE A 163 -5.73 0.23 1.15
CA ILE A 163 -4.95 0.54 -0.04
C ILE A 163 -4.10 1.78 0.24
N LEU A 164 -2.79 1.67 0.04
CA LEU A 164 -1.82 2.75 0.21
C LEU A 164 -1.20 3.08 -1.15
N ASP A 165 -1.71 4.12 -1.83
CA ASP A 165 -1.19 4.58 -3.12
C ASP A 165 -0.08 5.61 -2.89
N GLU A 166 1.18 5.13 -2.78
CA GLU A 166 2.38 5.93 -2.50
C GLU A 166 2.27 6.82 -1.25
N ALA A 167 1.55 6.34 -0.23
CA ALA A 167 1.17 7.09 0.96
C ALA A 167 2.35 7.52 1.86
N THR A 168 3.58 7.09 1.62
CA THR A 168 4.77 7.48 2.39
C THR A 168 5.70 8.44 1.65
N SER A 169 5.38 8.80 0.40
CA SER A 169 6.26 9.60 -0.47
C SER A 169 6.57 11.01 0.09
N MET A 170 5.71 11.54 0.95
CA MET A 170 5.87 12.86 1.59
C MET A 170 6.57 12.81 2.95
N LEU A 171 7.01 11.62 3.40
CA LEU A 171 7.64 11.41 4.69
C LEU A 171 9.17 11.39 4.55
N ASP A 172 9.86 11.87 5.58
CA ASP A 172 11.26 11.61 5.79
C ASP A 172 11.50 10.11 6.13
N PRO A 173 12.73 9.61 6.06
CA PRO A 173 12.99 8.19 6.28
C PRO A 173 12.52 7.66 7.64
N GLU A 174 12.66 8.45 8.72
CA GLU A 174 12.24 8.07 10.07
C GLU A 174 10.70 7.99 10.15
N GLY A 175 10.00 9.05 9.72
CA GLY A 175 8.54 9.09 9.68
C GLY A 175 7.93 8.00 8.80
N ARG A 176 8.63 7.59 7.74
CA ARG A 176 8.25 6.48 6.88
C ARG A 176 8.30 5.15 7.64
N ARG A 177 9.42 4.84 8.30
CA ARG A 177 9.56 3.62 9.11
C ARG A 177 8.50 3.52 10.21
N GLU A 178 8.29 4.60 10.95
CA GLU A 178 7.26 4.64 12.00
C GLU A 178 5.87 4.40 11.46
N LEU A 179 5.54 5.00 10.30
CA LEU A 179 4.23 4.79 9.68
C LEU A 179 4.03 3.35 9.22
N ILE A 180 5.05 2.72 8.65
CA ILE A 180 5.01 1.33 8.19
C ILE A 180 4.84 0.37 9.36
N GLU A 181 5.58 0.57 10.46
CA GLU A 181 5.40 -0.23 11.68
C GLU A 181 4.00 -0.02 12.27
N THR A 182 3.46 1.19 12.21
CA THR A 182 2.07 1.47 12.59
C THR A 182 1.08 0.66 11.74
N VAL A 183 1.21 0.69 10.41
CA VAL A 183 0.36 -0.08 9.48
C VAL A 183 0.48 -1.58 9.75
N LYS A 184 1.68 -2.08 10.03
CA LYS A 184 1.94 -3.48 10.37
C LYS A 184 1.24 -3.89 11.68
N GLY A 185 1.28 -3.03 12.70
CA GLY A 185 0.54 -3.21 13.94
C GLY A 185 -0.97 -3.27 13.71
N ILE A 186 -1.52 -2.29 13.01
CA ILE A 186 -2.94 -2.20 12.65
C ILE A 186 -3.40 -3.43 11.86
N ARG A 187 -2.63 -3.84 10.85
CA ARG A 187 -2.91 -5.05 10.07
C ARG A 187 -3.08 -6.27 10.96
N LYS A 188 -2.18 -6.46 11.93
CA LYS A 188 -2.21 -7.59 12.84
C LYS A 188 -3.39 -7.53 13.82
N ASP A 189 -3.66 -6.36 14.38
CA ASP A 189 -4.68 -6.17 15.42
C ASP A 189 -6.11 -6.26 14.87
N TYR A 190 -6.30 -5.87 13.59
CA TYR A 190 -7.62 -5.83 12.94
C TYR A 190 -7.81 -6.88 11.84
N ASP A 191 -6.87 -7.82 11.64
CA ASP A 191 -6.88 -8.82 10.54
C ASP A 191 -7.09 -8.16 9.16
N MET A 192 -6.48 -6.98 8.97
CA MET A 192 -6.65 -6.13 7.80
C MET A 192 -5.77 -6.63 6.64
N THR A 193 -6.33 -6.63 5.43
CA THR A 193 -5.56 -6.88 4.20
C THR A 193 -4.97 -5.58 3.70
N VAL A 194 -3.71 -5.57 3.28
CA VAL A 194 -3.02 -4.37 2.81
C VAL A 194 -2.59 -4.53 1.35
N ILE A 195 -2.92 -3.55 0.51
CA ILE A 195 -2.31 -3.37 -0.80
C ILE A 195 -1.52 -2.08 -0.76
N SER A 196 -0.23 -2.12 -1.12
CA SER A 196 0.60 -0.93 -1.17
C SER A 196 1.27 -0.77 -2.53
N ILE A 197 1.17 0.44 -3.11
CA ILE A 197 1.96 0.82 -4.27
C ILE A 197 3.22 1.51 -3.77
N ARG A 198 4.39 1.01 -4.16
CA ARG A 198 5.68 1.42 -3.60
C ARG A 198 6.80 1.46 -4.63
N HIS A 199 7.77 2.32 -4.33
CA HIS A 199 9.08 2.33 -4.97
C HIS A 199 10.21 2.09 -3.95
N ASP A 200 9.91 2.20 -2.66
CA ASP A 200 10.87 2.00 -1.58
C ASP A 200 11.01 0.51 -1.25
N LEU A 201 12.25 0.03 -1.28
CA LEU A 201 12.56 -1.39 -1.13
C LEU A 201 12.41 -1.89 0.31
N GLU A 202 12.64 -1.03 1.31
CA GLU A 202 12.45 -1.39 2.73
C GLU A 202 10.97 -1.70 2.98
N GLU A 203 10.07 -0.91 2.39
CA GLU A 203 8.63 -1.15 2.49
C GLU A 203 8.19 -2.41 1.74
N VAL A 204 8.76 -2.64 0.55
CA VAL A 204 8.49 -3.86 -0.23
C VAL A 204 8.96 -5.10 0.53
N ALA A 205 10.11 -5.03 1.21
CA ALA A 205 10.65 -6.13 2.01
C ALA A 205 9.71 -6.57 3.16
N MET A 206 8.84 -5.68 3.64
CA MET A 206 7.88 -5.98 4.72
C MET A 206 6.58 -6.64 4.25
N SER A 207 6.35 -6.72 2.94
CA SER A 207 5.17 -7.36 2.37
C SER A 207 5.31 -8.90 2.34
N ASP A 208 4.17 -9.57 2.29
CA ASP A 208 4.17 -11.05 2.16
C ASP A 208 4.43 -11.48 0.71
N ARG A 209 4.01 -10.65 -0.26
CA ARG A 209 4.11 -10.93 -1.68
C ARG A 209 4.19 -9.64 -2.48
N VAL A 210 4.90 -9.71 -3.60
CA VAL A 210 5.09 -8.59 -4.52
C VAL A 210 4.53 -8.96 -5.89
N LEU A 211 3.77 -8.03 -6.47
CA LEU A 211 3.27 -8.09 -7.83
C LEU A 211 3.99 -7.02 -8.65
N VAL A 212 4.72 -7.45 -9.66
CA VAL A 212 5.46 -6.55 -10.56
C VAL A 212 4.60 -6.22 -11.76
N MET A 213 4.36 -4.93 -12.01
CA MET A 213 3.62 -4.45 -13.19
C MET A 213 4.55 -3.79 -14.19
N LYS A 214 4.37 -4.14 -15.47
CA LYS A 214 5.10 -3.58 -16.61
C LYS A 214 4.16 -3.34 -17.78
N LYS A 215 4.06 -2.09 -18.25
CA LYS A 215 3.25 -1.72 -19.42
C LYS A 215 1.79 -2.19 -19.35
N GLY A 216 1.15 -2.09 -18.19
CA GLY A 216 -0.24 -2.48 -17.97
C GLY A 216 -0.47 -3.96 -17.71
N GLU A 217 0.55 -4.81 -17.78
CA GLU A 217 0.47 -6.25 -17.57
C GLU A 217 1.17 -6.66 -16.27
N ILE A 218 0.85 -7.85 -15.73
CA ILE A 218 1.60 -8.47 -14.64
C ILE A 218 2.83 -9.15 -15.24
N GLU A 219 4.01 -8.66 -14.90
CA GLU A 219 5.28 -9.26 -15.32
C GLU A 219 5.61 -10.49 -14.49
N SER A 220 5.49 -10.37 -13.16
CA SER A 220 5.78 -11.46 -12.23
C SER A 220 5.07 -11.26 -10.89
N THR A 221 5.01 -12.35 -10.12
CA THR A 221 4.54 -12.36 -8.73
C THR A 221 5.45 -13.27 -7.92
N SER A 222 6.02 -12.74 -6.83
CA SER A 222 7.01 -13.46 -6.02
C SER A 222 6.98 -12.99 -4.56
N SER A 223 7.73 -13.64 -3.70
CA SER A 223 8.10 -13.09 -2.40
C SER A 223 9.11 -11.94 -2.56
N PRO A 224 9.23 -11.02 -1.57
CA PRO A 224 10.28 -10.00 -1.59
C PRO A 224 11.69 -10.59 -1.76
N ARG A 225 11.97 -11.71 -1.08
CA ARG A 225 13.28 -12.40 -1.16
C ARG A 225 13.60 -12.89 -2.58
N GLU A 226 12.64 -13.49 -3.25
CA GLU A 226 12.78 -13.93 -4.64
C GLU A 226 12.95 -12.73 -5.58
N LEU A 227 12.18 -11.66 -5.38
CA LEU A 227 12.30 -10.44 -6.17
C LEU A 227 13.69 -9.83 -6.06
N PHE A 228 14.19 -9.63 -4.83
CA PHE A 228 15.50 -9.00 -4.59
C PHE A 228 16.70 -9.88 -4.93
N SER A 229 16.47 -11.17 -5.22
CA SER A 229 17.49 -12.06 -5.78
C SER A 229 17.65 -11.93 -7.29
N ARG A 230 16.80 -11.12 -7.97
CA ARG A 230 16.88 -10.87 -9.42
C ARG A 230 18.04 -9.92 -9.73
N ASN A 231 18.62 -10.08 -10.92
CA ASN A 231 19.69 -9.22 -11.44
C ASN A 231 19.19 -8.11 -12.38
N ASP A 232 17.88 -7.99 -12.57
CA ASP A 232 17.23 -7.09 -13.53
C ASP A 232 16.22 -6.15 -12.86
N LEU A 233 16.43 -5.80 -11.58
CA LEU A 233 15.56 -4.92 -10.80
C LEU A 233 15.41 -3.55 -11.45
N ASP A 234 16.45 -3.00 -12.05
CA ASP A 234 16.47 -1.76 -12.81
C ASP A 234 15.50 -1.78 -14.00
N GLN A 235 15.34 -2.93 -14.67
CA GLN A 235 14.44 -3.10 -15.82
C GLN A 235 12.97 -3.12 -15.44
N ILE A 236 12.68 -3.30 -14.17
CA ILE A 236 11.32 -3.25 -13.60
C ILE A 236 11.06 -1.99 -12.75
N GLY A 237 12.03 -1.06 -12.72
CA GLY A 237 11.91 0.24 -12.04
C GLY A 237 12.14 0.19 -10.54
N LEU A 238 12.93 -0.76 -10.09
CA LEU A 238 13.38 -0.88 -8.71
C LEU A 238 14.90 -0.67 -8.65
N ASP A 239 15.34 0.02 -7.60
CA ASP A 239 16.74 0.08 -7.25
C ASP A 239 17.22 -1.26 -6.69
N ASP A 240 18.54 -1.46 -6.62
CA ASP A 240 19.13 -2.62 -5.94
C ASP A 240 19.15 -2.36 -4.43
N PRO A 241 18.67 -3.28 -3.57
CA PRO A 241 18.73 -3.13 -2.11
C PRO A 241 20.14 -2.83 -1.61
N PHE A 242 20.27 -1.97 -0.60
CA PHE A 242 21.57 -1.63 -0.02
C PHE A 242 22.39 -2.85 0.38
N SER A 243 21.74 -3.86 0.98
CA SER A 243 22.38 -5.12 1.35
C SER A 243 22.97 -5.85 0.13
N ASN A 244 22.31 -5.84 -1.04
CA ASN A 244 22.83 -6.39 -2.28
C ASN A 244 24.03 -5.59 -2.79
N GLN A 245 23.92 -4.26 -2.82
CA GLN A 245 25.02 -3.38 -3.26
C GLN A 245 26.26 -3.60 -2.40
N LEU A 246 26.09 -3.65 -1.06
CA LEU A 246 27.17 -3.91 -0.12
C LEU A 246 27.76 -5.32 -0.31
N LYS A 247 26.89 -6.34 -0.45
CA LYS A 247 27.31 -7.72 -0.71
C LYS A 247 28.14 -7.84 -1.99
N HIS A 248 27.69 -7.22 -3.10
CA HIS A 248 28.46 -7.19 -4.35
C HIS A 248 29.84 -6.56 -4.18
N SER A 249 29.89 -5.41 -3.47
CA SER A 249 31.16 -4.73 -3.18
C SER A 249 32.11 -5.59 -2.34
N LEU A 250 31.60 -6.25 -1.31
CA LEU A 250 32.39 -7.14 -0.45
C LEU A 250 32.87 -8.39 -1.20
N SER A 251 32.04 -9.00 -2.02
CA SER A 251 32.41 -10.17 -2.84
C SER A 251 33.49 -9.82 -3.86
N GLN A 252 33.45 -8.62 -4.47
CA GLN A 252 34.53 -8.14 -5.36
C GLN A 252 35.86 -7.96 -4.61
N ASN A 253 35.85 -7.76 -3.30
CA ASN A 253 37.01 -7.63 -2.45
C ASN A 253 37.40 -8.95 -1.74
N GLY A 254 36.86 -10.09 -2.20
CA GLY A 254 37.25 -11.42 -1.76
C GLY A 254 36.49 -11.98 -0.55
N CYS A 255 35.43 -11.36 -0.13
CA CYS A 255 34.54 -11.95 0.88
C CYS A 255 33.63 -13.00 0.24
N ASP A 256 33.60 -14.21 0.79
CA ASP A 256 32.76 -15.31 0.32
C ASP A 256 31.36 -15.18 0.96
N LEU A 257 30.42 -14.60 0.22
CA LEU A 257 29.05 -14.34 0.66
C LEU A 257 28.04 -15.09 -0.23
N PRO A 258 26.89 -15.55 0.34
CA PRO A 258 25.86 -16.25 -0.42
C PRO A 258 25.34 -15.44 -1.61
N GLU A 259 25.02 -16.08 -2.73
CA GLU A 259 24.47 -15.41 -3.92
C GLU A 259 23.06 -14.87 -3.71
N ASN A 260 22.22 -15.56 -2.90
CA ASN A 260 20.84 -15.15 -2.63
C ASN A 260 20.77 -13.82 -1.86
N TYR A 261 19.63 -13.16 -1.96
CA TYR A 261 19.34 -11.94 -1.18
C TYR A 261 19.44 -12.21 0.33
N LEU A 262 20.11 -11.30 1.02
CA LEU A 262 20.19 -11.22 2.48
C LEU A 262 19.59 -9.88 2.91
N THR A 263 18.82 -9.89 3.97
CA THR A 263 18.45 -8.65 4.68
C THR A 263 19.69 -8.00 5.27
N GLU A 264 19.60 -6.72 5.67
CA GLU A 264 20.75 -6.04 6.30
C GLU A 264 21.22 -6.77 7.56
N SER A 265 20.28 -7.24 8.40
CA SER A 265 20.61 -8.01 9.62
C SER A 265 21.27 -9.36 9.28
N GLU A 266 20.73 -10.10 8.29
CA GLU A 266 21.35 -11.37 7.86
C GLU A 266 22.74 -11.17 7.27
N LEU A 267 22.96 -10.04 6.57
CA LEU A 267 24.28 -9.69 6.04
C LEU A 267 25.24 -9.33 7.17
N GLU A 268 24.79 -8.54 8.16
CA GLU A 268 25.57 -8.22 9.35
C GLU A 268 25.98 -9.49 10.11
N ASP A 269 25.05 -10.40 10.38
CA ASP A 269 25.34 -11.68 11.05
C ASP A 269 26.38 -12.50 10.27
N LYS A 270 26.27 -12.55 8.93
CA LYS A 270 27.25 -13.23 8.09
C LYS A 270 28.64 -12.59 8.12
N LEU A 271 28.72 -11.27 8.19
CA LEU A 271 30.00 -10.57 8.33
C LEU A 271 30.67 -10.85 9.66
N TRP A 272 29.91 -10.93 10.74
CA TRP A 272 30.44 -11.34 12.04
C TRP A 272 30.94 -12.79 12.08
N GLU A 273 30.34 -13.69 11.30
CA GLU A 273 30.82 -15.07 11.16
C GLU A 273 32.16 -15.18 10.41
N LEU A 274 32.51 -14.18 9.57
CA LEU A 274 33.74 -14.16 8.77
C LEU A 274 34.92 -13.48 9.48
N LEU A 275 34.67 -12.76 10.57
CA LEU A 275 35.69 -12.10 11.43
C LEU A 275 36.17 -13.03 12.53
#